data_9b1ae721fbc73382807aa167a7abd28b
#
_entry.id   9b1ae721fbc73382807aa167a7abd28b
#
_cell.length_a   1.000
_cell.length_b   1.000
_cell.length_c   1.000
_cell.angle_alpha   90.00
_cell.angle_beta   90.00
_cell.angle_gamma   90.00
#
_symmetry.space_group_name_H-M   'P 1'
#
loop_
_entity.id
_entity.type
_entity.pdbx_description
1 polymer ?
#
loop_
_entity_poly.entity_id
_entity_poly.type
_entity_poly.pdbx_seq_one_letter_code
_entity_poly.pdbx_strand_id
1 'polypeptide(L)'
;MKRLLAAATALLLMGQAPPPARVADLGWMSGRWESDSAGRWTEEIWAAPRANAMLGLSRSGREEVMREFEYLRIQPGDDGIPVYLASPGGRAPTPFRLVASDATSATFENPQHDFPQRIRYVRTGDSMVATISAIDGSNAMSWTFQRR
;
A
#
# COMPACT_ATOMS: atom_id res chain seq x y z
N MET A 1 -58.13 -9.58 36.11
CA MET A 1 -57.47 -9.15 34.85
C MET A 1 -55.96 -9.19 35.06
N LYS A 2 -55.25 -10.20 34.51
CA LYS A 2 -53.80 -10.40 34.64
C LYS A 2 -53.14 -9.78 33.39
N ARG A 3 -52.33 -8.74 33.58
CA ARG A 3 -51.53 -8.12 32.52
C ARG A 3 -50.23 -8.92 32.37
N LEU A 4 -50.01 -9.57 31.22
CA LEU A 4 -48.76 -10.16 30.83
C LEU A 4 -47.84 -9.06 30.30
N LEU A 5 -46.71 -8.81 30.97
CA LEU A 5 -45.62 -8.01 30.45
C LEU A 5 -44.78 -8.92 29.53
N ALA A 6 -44.74 -8.61 28.23
CA ALA A 6 -43.79 -9.21 27.32
C ALA A 6 -42.47 -8.45 27.40
N ALA A 7 -41.43 -9.12 27.89
CA ALA A 7 -40.06 -8.59 27.84
C ALA A 7 -39.46 -8.83 26.44
N ALA A 8 -39.24 -7.77 25.70
CA ALA A 8 -38.53 -7.82 24.44
C ALA A 8 -37.03 -7.86 24.71
N THR A 9 -36.38 -9.00 24.46
CA THR A 9 -34.94 -9.15 24.54
C THR A 9 -34.33 -8.61 23.22
N ALA A 10 -33.74 -7.44 23.30
CA ALA A 10 -32.99 -6.88 22.20
C ALA A 10 -31.63 -7.64 22.06
N LEU A 11 -31.47 -8.43 21.01
CA LEU A 11 -30.25 -9.11 20.69
C LEU A 11 -29.32 -8.06 20.04
N LEU A 12 -28.31 -7.58 20.78
CA LEU A 12 -27.22 -6.77 20.22
C LEU A 12 -26.36 -7.66 19.32
N LEU A 13 -26.51 -7.50 18.03
CA LEU A 13 -25.54 -7.99 17.04
C LEU A 13 -24.25 -7.20 17.22
N MET A 14 -23.31 -7.72 17.98
CA MET A 14 -21.94 -7.22 18.01
C MET A 14 -21.34 -7.54 16.63
N GLY A 15 -21.27 -6.53 15.76
CA GLY A 15 -20.59 -6.62 14.49
C GLY A 15 -19.11 -6.98 14.74
N GLN A 16 -18.69 -8.14 14.26
CA GLN A 16 -17.28 -8.52 14.28
C GLN A 16 -16.48 -7.51 13.46
N ALA A 17 -15.38 -6.98 14.01
CA ALA A 17 -14.45 -6.16 13.24
C ALA A 17 -14.00 -6.95 12.01
N PRO A 18 -13.86 -6.30 10.84
CA PRO A 18 -13.37 -6.99 9.65
C PRO A 18 -12.00 -7.63 9.94
N PRO A 19 -11.71 -8.80 9.37
CA PRO A 19 -10.41 -9.44 9.55
C PRO A 19 -9.29 -8.49 9.07
N PRO A 20 -8.11 -8.56 9.68
CA PRO A 20 -6.98 -7.74 9.28
C PRO A 20 -6.61 -8.02 7.82
N ALA A 21 -6.23 -6.99 7.07
CA ALA A 21 -5.81 -7.11 5.69
C ALA A 21 -4.60 -8.04 5.57
N ARG A 22 -4.58 -8.85 4.51
CA ARG A 22 -3.48 -9.79 4.20
C ARG A 22 -2.72 -9.31 2.97
N VAL A 23 -1.49 -9.78 2.79
CA VAL A 23 -0.70 -9.48 1.58
C VAL A 23 -1.45 -9.86 0.30
N ALA A 24 -2.23 -10.94 0.32
CA ALA A 24 -3.05 -11.36 -0.82
C ALA A 24 -4.09 -10.31 -1.26
N ASP A 25 -4.59 -9.52 -0.32
CA ASP A 25 -5.60 -8.48 -0.58
C ASP A 25 -5.01 -7.27 -1.33
N LEU A 26 -3.68 -7.19 -1.39
CA LEU A 26 -2.92 -6.17 -2.13
C LEU A 26 -2.57 -6.59 -3.57
N GLY A 27 -3.07 -7.76 -4.02
CA GLY A 27 -2.81 -8.30 -5.35
C GLY A 27 -3.19 -7.38 -6.52
N TRP A 28 -4.06 -6.41 -6.28
CA TRP A 28 -4.43 -5.38 -7.25
C TRP A 28 -3.26 -4.46 -7.67
N MET A 29 -2.18 -4.40 -6.86
CA MET A 29 -0.95 -3.67 -7.21
C MET A 29 -0.12 -4.38 -8.26
N SER A 30 -0.33 -5.69 -8.49
CA SER A 30 0.48 -6.51 -9.40
C SER A 30 0.44 -5.98 -10.82
N GLY A 31 1.59 -6.02 -11.47
CA GLY A 31 1.75 -5.60 -12.87
C GLY A 31 2.94 -4.69 -13.07
N ARG A 32 3.05 -4.18 -14.28
CA ARG A 32 4.03 -3.17 -14.67
C ARG A 32 3.32 -1.83 -14.84
N TRP A 33 3.86 -0.83 -14.19
CA TRP A 33 3.30 0.49 -14.07
C TRP A 33 4.33 1.53 -14.51
N GLU A 34 3.96 2.40 -15.44
CA GLU A 34 4.86 3.41 -15.98
C GLU A 34 4.26 4.81 -15.91
N SER A 35 5.09 5.77 -15.54
CA SER A 35 4.85 7.20 -15.64
C SER A 35 5.92 7.81 -16.51
N ASP A 36 5.54 8.52 -17.56
CA ASP A 36 6.45 9.24 -18.45
C ASP A 36 5.98 10.67 -18.62
N SER A 37 6.89 11.62 -18.47
CA SER A 37 6.62 13.04 -18.66
C SER A 37 7.88 13.78 -19.06
N ALA A 38 7.89 14.36 -20.26
CA ALA A 38 8.99 15.20 -20.79
C ALA A 38 10.36 14.53 -20.70
N GLY A 39 10.45 13.25 -21.08
CA GLY A 39 11.66 12.45 -21.06
C GLY A 39 12.11 11.98 -19.68
N ARG A 40 11.34 12.28 -18.61
CA ARG A 40 11.50 11.66 -17.30
C ARG A 40 10.55 10.50 -17.19
N TRP A 41 11.04 9.36 -16.76
CA TRP A 41 10.24 8.16 -16.59
C TRP A 41 10.42 7.56 -15.19
N THR A 42 9.38 6.94 -14.70
CA THR A 42 9.41 6.10 -13.50
C THR A 42 8.64 4.83 -13.81
N GLU A 43 9.20 3.71 -13.46
CA GLU A 43 8.60 2.40 -13.62
C GLU A 43 8.54 1.70 -12.28
N GLU A 44 7.43 1.02 -12.03
CA GLU A 44 7.25 0.17 -10.87
C GLU A 44 6.68 -1.17 -11.30
N ILE A 45 7.29 -2.26 -10.87
CA ILE A 45 6.87 -3.63 -11.21
C ILE A 45 6.58 -4.39 -9.93
N TRP A 46 5.41 -5.01 -9.86
CA TRP A 46 5.00 -5.86 -8.76
C TRP A 46 4.65 -7.26 -9.22
N ALA A 47 5.28 -8.27 -8.64
CA ALA A 47 4.86 -9.65 -8.79
C ALA A 47 3.53 -9.89 -8.05
N ALA A 48 2.71 -10.81 -8.56
CA ALA A 48 1.50 -11.23 -7.86
C ALA A 48 1.82 -11.83 -6.49
N PRO A 49 0.92 -11.70 -5.48
CA PRO A 49 1.12 -12.28 -4.17
C PRO A 49 1.34 -13.80 -4.27
N ARG A 50 2.38 -14.28 -3.60
CA ARG A 50 2.65 -15.72 -3.47
C ARG A 50 3.29 -15.99 -2.12
N ALA A 51 2.83 -17.03 -1.41
CA ALA A 51 3.35 -17.45 -0.09
C ALA A 51 3.42 -16.27 0.92
N ASN A 52 2.36 -15.47 0.98
CA ASN A 52 2.24 -14.27 1.83
C ASN A 52 3.27 -13.17 1.56
N ALA A 53 3.82 -13.09 0.36
CA ALA A 53 4.72 -12.01 -0.01
C ALA A 53 4.41 -11.46 -1.41
N MET A 54 4.73 -10.19 -1.63
CA MET A 54 4.85 -9.54 -2.93
C MET A 54 6.26 -9.00 -3.06
N LEU A 55 6.86 -9.19 -4.23
CA LEU A 55 8.15 -8.61 -4.57
C LEU A 55 7.93 -7.56 -5.65
N GLY A 56 8.66 -6.46 -5.55
CA GLY A 56 8.61 -5.39 -6.50
C GLY A 56 9.96 -4.72 -6.71
N LEU A 57 9.99 -3.86 -7.69
CA LEU A 57 11.08 -2.93 -7.92
C LEU A 57 10.52 -1.61 -8.44
N SER A 58 11.21 -0.53 -8.12
CA SER A 58 11.02 0.78 -8.73
C SER A 58 12.32 1.22 -9.37
N ARG A 59 12.22 1.92 -10.49
CA ARG A 59 13.35 2.61 -11.11
C ARG A 59 12.89 3.88 -11.79
N SER A 60 13.76 4.86 -11.82
CA SER A 60 13.48 6.12 -12.49
C SER A 60 14.69 6.63 -13.26
N GLY A 61 14.44 7.47 -14.25
CA GLY A 61 15.49 8.02 -15.07
C GLY A 61 15.05 9.16 -15.95
N ARG A 62 15.95 9.51 -16.85
CA ARG A 62 15.69 10.48 -17.90
C ARG A 62 16.29 10.00 -19.20
N GLU A 63 15.48 10.03 -20.27
CA GLU A 63 15.88 9.52 -21.56
C GLU A 63 16.41 8.07 -21.42
N GLU A 64 17.58 7.75 -21.90
CA GLU A 64 18.22 6.42 -21.84
C GLU A 64 19.00 6.16 -20.53
N VAL A 65 18.97 7.10 -19.56
CA VAL A 65 19.79 7.03 -18.35
C VAL A 65 18.95 6.77 -17.12
N MET A 66 19.14 5.58 -16.52
CA MET A 66 18.59 5.28 -15.19
C MET A 66 19.34 6.10 -14.12
N ARG A 67 18.61 6.72 -13.20
CA ARG A 67 19.13 7.57 -12.13
C ARG A 67 19.01 6.90 -10.76
N GLU A 68 17.89 6.23 -10.53
CA GLU A 68 17.56 5.64 -9.24
C GLU A 68 16.90 4.28 -9.45
N PHE A 69 17.06 3.40 -8.48
CA PHE A 69 16.32 2.15 -8.38
C PHE A 69 16.07 1.78 -6.93
N GLU A 70 15.07 0.94 -6.70
CA GLU A 70 14.69 0.48 -5.38
C GLU A 70 14.16 -0.94 -5.46
N TYR A 71 14.55 -1.80 -4.51
CA TYR A 71 13.90 -3.08 -4.29
C TYR A 71 12.78 -2.92 -3.29
N LEU A 72 11.65 -3.55 -3.59
CA LEU A 72 10.42 -3.43 -2.83
C LEU A 72 9.93 -4.81 -2.41
N ARG A 73 9.36 -4.90 -1.22
CA ARG A 73 8.75 -6.13 -0.73
C ARG A 73 7.60 -5.81 0.20
N ILE A 74 6.51 -6.56 0.09
CA ILE A 74 5.43 -6.55 1.07
C ILE A 74 5.33 -7.95 1.65
N GLN A 75 5.39 -8.07 2.97
CA GLN A 75 5.30 -9.33 3.71
C GLN A 75 4.59 -9.11 5.05
N PRO A 76 4.10 -10.16 5.73
CA PRO A 76 3.60 -10.01 7.10
C PRO A 76 4.70 -9.54 8.04
N GLY A 77 4.37 -8.61 8.94
CA GLY A 77 5.14 -8.35 10.14
C GLY A 77 4.93 -9.43 11.21
N ASP A 78 5.57 -9.29 12.37
CA ASP A 78 5.49 -10.26 13.48
C ASP A 78 4.05 -10.45 14.00
N ASP A 79 3.21 -9.46 13.85
CA ASP A 79 1.78 -9.47 14.21
C ASP A 79 0.85 -9.87 13.05
N GLY A 80 1.41 -10.26 11.91
CA GLY A 80 0.68 -10.67 10.72
C GLY A 80 0.18 -9.51 9.83
N ILE A 81 0.30 -8.25 10.27
CA ILE A 81 -0.08 -7.09 9.46
C ILE A 81 0.97 -6.88 8.35
N PRO A 82 0.55 -6.63 7.10
CA PRO A 82 1.50 -6.36 6.02
C PRO A 82 2.44 -5.18 6.31
N VAL A 83 3.71 -5.38 6.00
CA VAL A 83 4.76 -4.35 6.07
C VAL A 83 5.37 -4.19 4.68
N TYR A 84 5.40 -2.96 4.21
CA TYR A 84 6.11 -2.55 3.01
C TYR A 84 7.57 -2.28 3.38
N LEU A 85 8.49 -2.89 2.67
CA LEU A 85 9.94 -2.79 2.88
C LEU A 85 10.56 -2.12 1.66
N ALA A 86 11.07 -0.91 1.85
CA ALA A 86 11.71 -0.09 0.83
C ALA A 86 13.23 -0.16 0.93
N SER A 87 13.91 -0.53 -0.14
CA SER A 87 15.38 -0.67 -0.20
C SER A 87 15.97 0.21 -1.32
N PRO A 88 16.05 1.53 -1.12
CA PRO A 88 16.60 2.46 -2.10
C PRO A 88 18.07 2.14 -2.42
N GLY A 89 18.39 1.97 -3.72
CA GLY A 89 19.73 1.61 -4.16
C GLY A 89 20.23 0.26 -3.60
N GLY A 90 19.33 -0.64 -3.19
CA GLY A 90 19.68 -1.93 -2.62
C GLY A 90 20.19 -1.89 -1.17
N ARG A 91 20.03 -0.76 -0.46
CA ARG A 91 20.40 -0.60 0.95
C ARG A 91 19.48 -1.41 1.88
N ALA A 92 19.82 -1.45 3.16
CA ALA A 92 18.97 -2.05 4.19
C ALA A 92 17.53 -1.52 4.11
N PRO A 93 16.52 -2.39 4.22
CA PRO A 93 15.14 -1.99 4.01
C PRO A 93 14.62 -1.11 5.15
N THR A 94 13.86 -0.07 4.78
CA THR A 94 13.06 0.73 5.70
C THR A 94 11.65 0.15 5.75
N PRO A 95 11.12 -0.23 6.93
CA PRO A 95 9.77 -0.78 7.07
C PRO A 95 8.72 0.32 7.14
N PHE A 96 7.55 0.08 6.50
CA PHE A 96 6.34 0.88 6.63
C PHE A 96 5.17 -0.08 6.86
N ARG A 97 4.45 0.08 7.98
CA ARG A 97 3.34 -0.78 8.37
C ARG A 97 2.07 -0.40 7.61
N LEU A 98 1.31 -1.38 7.15
CA LEU A 98 -0.02 -1.15 6.60
C LEU A 98 -0.95 -0.62 7.70
N VAL A 99 -1.56 0.56 7.47
CA VAL A 99 -2.48 1.21 8.41
C VAL A 99 -3.90 1.30 7.87
N ALA A 100 -4.07 1.28 6.55
CA ALA A 100 -5.37 1.26 5.91
C ALA A 100 -5.28 0.59 4.54
N SER A 101 -6.31 -0.16 4.16
CA SER A 101 -6.47 -0.70 2.79
C SER A 101 -7.92 -1.00 2.47
N ASP A 102 -8.21 -0.97 1.17
CA ASP A 102 -9.44 -1.46 0.57
C ASP A 102 -9.13 -2.20 -0.74
N ALA A 103 -10.14 -2.46 -1.57
CA ALA A 103 -9.98 -3.20 -2.82
C ALA A 103 -9.08 -2.51 -3.86
N THR A 104 -8.79 -1.22 -3.70
CA THR A 104 -8.08 -0.39 -4.68
C THR A 104 -7.09 0.58 -4.06
N SER A 105 -6.97 0.61 -2.74
CA SER A 105 -6.04 1.50 -2.05
C SER A 105 -5.29 0.82 -0.92
N ALA A 106 -4.08 1.31 -0.63
CA ALA A 106 -3.26 0.89 0.50
C ALA A 106 -2.45 2.07 1.02
N THR A 107 -2.36 2.19 2.34
CA THR A 107 -1.57 3.22 3.03
C THR A 107 -0.65 2.53 4.03
N PHE A 108 0.64 2.80 3.88
CA PHE A 108 1.70 2.28 4.74
C PHE A 108 2.38 3.46 5.46
N GLU A 109 2.72 3.28 6.74
CA GLU A 109 3.31 4.35 7.55
C GLU A 109 4.51 3.88 8.37
N ASN A 110 5.47 4.80 8.51
CA ASN A 110 6.56 4.75 9.48
C ASN A 110 6.78 6.14 10.06
N PRO A 111 6.10 6.50 11.17
CA PRO A 111 6.27 7.81 11.81
C PRO A 111 7.67 8.09 12.36
N GLN A 112 8.52 7.06 12.49
CA GLN A 112 9.89 7.18 12.99
C GLN A 112 10.92 7.44 11.87
N HIS A 113 10.50 7.30 10.59
CA HIS A 113 11.37 7.59 9.46
C HIS A 113 11.45 9.12 9.23
N ASP A 114 12.58 9.60 8.73
CA ASP A 114 12.77 11.02 8.44
C ASP A 114 11.80 11.48 7.35
N PHE A 115 11.93 10.90 6.16
CA PHE A 115 11.03 11.12 5.02
C PHE A 115 11.29 10.05 3.94
N PRO A 116 10.22 9.52 3.29
CA PRO A 116 8.80 9.73 3.64
C PRO A 116 8.40 9.00 4.94
N GLN A 117 7.29 9.44 5.55
CA GLN A 117 6.67 8.74 6.68
C GLN A 117 5.42 7.97 6.27
N ARG A 118 4.86 8.30 5.10
CA ARG A 118 3.69 7.64 4.54
C ARG A 118 3.91 7.33 3.06
N ILE A 119 3.47 6.13 2.65
CA ILE A 119 3.41 5.68 1.26
C ILE A 119 1.97 5.26 1.00
N ARG A 120 1.32 5.85 0.00
CA ARG A 120 -0.06 5.55 -0.35
C ARG A 120 -0.18 5.22 -1.82
N TYR A 121 -0.87 4.11 -2.11
CA TYR A 121 -1.25 3.69 -3.46
C TYR A 121 -2.75 3.76 -3.63
N VAL A 122 -3.21 4.25 -4.77
CA VAL A 122 -4.62 4.23 -5.19
C VAL A 122 -4.69 3.82 -6.64
N ARG A 123 -5.48 2.79 -6.95
CA ARG A 123 -5.72 2.33 -8.31
C ARG A 123 -7.12 2.72 -8.78
N THR A 124 -7.23 3.18 -10.01
CA THR A 124 -8.49 3.43 -10.72
C THR A 124 -8.37 2.87 -12.14
N GLY A 125 -8.99 1.72 -12.39
CA GLY A 125 -8.86 1.02 -13.67
C GLY A 125 -7.41 0.63 -13.96
N ASP A 126 -6.86 1.13 -15.07
CA ASP A 126 -5.47 0.91 -15.49
C ASP A 126 -4.52 2.05 -15.09
N SER A 127 -4.98 2.94 -14.21
CA SER A 127 -4.15 3.97 -13.60
C SER A 127 -3.88 3.67 -12.13
N MET A 128 -2.67 3.94 -11.65
CA MET A 128 -2.29 3.86 -10.25
C MET A 128 -1.56 5.14 -9.84
N VAL A 129 -1.94 5.73 -8.71
CA VAL A 129 -1.23 6.86 -8.12
C VAL A 129 -0.47 6.38 -6.89
N ALA A 130 0.85 6.56 -6.89
CA ALA A 130 1.67 6.44 -5.69
C ALA A 130 1.95 7.84 -5.13
N THR A 131 1.76 8.00 -3.84
CA THR A 131 2.04 9.25 -3.12
C THR A 131 2.89 8.96 -1.89
N ILE A 132 3.96 9.70 -1.72
CA ILE A 132 4.74 9.72 -0.49
C ILE A 132 4.55 11.07 0.20
N SER A 133 4.58 11.09 1.54
CA SER A 133 4.40 12.32 2.32
C SER A 133 4.97 12.20 3.73
N ALA A 134 5.04 13.31 4.46
CA ALA A 134 5.10 13.30 5.91
C ALA A 134 3.80 12.74 6.49
N ILE A 135 3.78 12.42 7.81
CA ILE A 135 2.61 11.80 8.45
C ILE A 135 1.38 12.72 8.48
N ASP A 136 1.59 14.03 8.52
CA ASP A 136 0.53 15.04 8.46
C ASP A 136 0.05 15.35 7.02
N GLY A 137 0.64 14.67 6.01
CA GLY A 137 0.34 14.88 4.61
C GLY A 137 1.14 16.00 3.93
N SER A 138 1.99 16.72 4.66
CA SER A 138 2.87 17.73 4.08
C SER A 138 3.97 17.12 3.21
N ASN A 139 4.61 17.96 2.38
CA ASN A 139 5.68 17.55 1.46
C ASN A 139 5.27 16.40 0.49
N ALA A 140 3.99 16.31 0.15
CA ALA A 140 3.49 15.24 -0.71
C ALA A 140 4.11 15.30 -2.11
N MET A 141 4.58 14.12 -2.58
CA MET A 141 5.04 13.89 -3.94
C MET A 141 4.27 12.72 -4.52
N SER A 142 3.80 12.83 -5.77
CA SER A 142 2.96 11.82 -6.41
C SER A 142 3.43 11.48 -7.81
N TRP A 143 3.26 10.20 -8.16
CA TRP A 143 3.46 9.67 -9.52
C TRP A 143 2.16 9.05 -9.97
N THR A 144 1.73 9.41 -11.19
CA THR A 144 0.58 8.80 -11.83
C THR A 144 1.10 7.81 -12.88
N PHE A 145 0.86 6.55 -12.63
CA PHE A 145 1.27 5.45 -13.47
C PHE A 145 0.13 4.96 -14.37
N GLN A 146 0.49 4.45 -15.53
CA GLN A 146 -0.39 3.70 -16.42
C GLN A 146 0.11 2.25 -16.49
N ARG A 147 -0.82 1.31 -16.52
CA ARG A 147 -0.52 -0.13 -16.66
C ARG A 147 0.03 -0.43 -18.05
N ARG A 148 1.07 -1.30 -18.10
CA ARG A 148 1.69 -1.77 -19.33
C ARG A 148 1.58 -3.28 -19.49
#